data_1ddcbbe70aabdef11bfee07a5e91c263
#
_entry.id   1ddcbbe70aabdef11bfee07a5e91c263
#
_cell.length_a   1.000
_cell.length_b   1.000
_cell.length_c   1.000
_cell.angle_alpha   90.00
_cell.angle_beta   90.00
_cell.angle_gamma   90.00
#
_symmetry.space_group_name_H-M   'P 1'
#
loop_
_entity.id
_entity.type
_entity.pdbx_description
1 polymer ?
#
loop_
_entity_poly.entity_id
_entity_poly.type
_entity_poly.pdbx_seq_one_letter_code
_entity_poly.pdbx_strand_id
1 'polypeptide(L)'
;MNDQLTEVYASIDALIDYALAHLDLDPRNADWTRNQIFALFHLDSYPGPKTTTSAASVSDVVQDIVGSRSQAPYGEKTPDPLLAAFRAAATTAGLFKPEEGPAYADTIMGILSANPADLDDRFLLVEHRDGGMAAMQWFYDYCVANNYVKRAQLDRNPRFDSHGLTVTINLAKPEFKNMKKAAAGNAVAGGYPKCTICHENEGFAGRDKRTLRTLPVTLGGESWFWQFSPYGYFDQHGICVNTDHTPMHVDRDTFGHLLDFVDRFPGYFLGCNAALPRIGGSVLAHDHYQGGGELLPMHKAATWAAFTLADYPDAVVEILDWPGTAVRVVSKSRQSIIDVSDIIREAWVGYDDAANGIASHDADGNRQSALSPSAIITERGYEMSLIFRNNAISDEYPEGIFHAHPEYWPVKQEPIGLIEAQGLFILPGRLVDQLGIVEEALAEGRDLPDEVSEFSLEWGELAETLAGNHDREAIRQAVHDELGSVCYRILGNTAVFKQKATTQTFLESLGFAAR
;
A
#
# COMPACT_ATOMS: atom_id res chain seq x y z
N MET A 1 -47.11 12.04 -5.38
CA MET A 1 -45.77 11.48 -5.39
C MET A 1 -45.13 11.93 -4.11
N ASN A 2 -44.54 11.02 -3.33
CA ASN A 2 -43.99 11.35 -2.02
C ASN A 2 -42.80 12.29 -2.22
N ASP A 3 -42.79 13.49 -1.63
CA ASP A 3 -41.68 14.47 -1.78
C ASP A 3 -40.31 13.84 -1.46
N GLN A 4 -40.29 12.84 -0.57
CA GLN A 4 -39.09 12.12 -0.18
C GLN A 4 -38.47 11.33 -1.34
N LEU A 5 -39.24 10.75 -2.26
CA LEU A 5 -38.69 10.06 -3.44
C LEU A 5 -38.12 11.03 -4.48
N THR A 6 -38.54 12.30 -4.45
CA THR A 6 -38.01 13.30 -5.38
C THR A 6 -36.52 13.53 -5.18
N GLU A 7 -36.04 13.60 -3.92
CA GLU A 7 -34.61 13.75 -3.60
C GLU A 7 -33.81 12.48 -3.95
N VAL A 8 -34.42 11.30 -3.79
CA VAL A 8 -33.80 10.04 -4.20
C VAL A 8 -33.54 10.03 -5.72
N TYR A 9 -34.57 10.38 -6.53
CA TYR A 9 -34.42 10.44 -7.99
C TYR A 9 -33.36 11.46 -8.41
N ALA A 10 -33.36 12.65 -7.79
CA ALA A 10 -32.37 13.69 -8.07
C ALA A 10 -30.94 13.22 -7.75
N SER A 11 -30.75 12.52 -6.64
CA SER A 11 -29.42 11.98 -6.27
C SER A 11 -28.96 10.82 -7.18
N ILE A 12 -29.89 10.00 -7.67
CA ILE A 12 -29.57 8.96 -8.68
C ILE A 12 -29.17 9.62 -10.01
N ASP A 13 -29.93 10.64 -10.46
CA ASP A 13 -29.57 11.39 -11.68
C ASP A 13 -28.19 12.04 -11.58
N ALA A 14 -27.87 12.64 -10.43
CA ALA A 14 -26.53 13.20 -10.19
C ALA A 14 -25.42 12.13 -10.25
N LEU A 15 -25.69 10.91 -9.78
CA LEU A 15 -24.75 9.79 -9.89
C LEU A 15 -24.61 9.29 -11.33
N ILE A 16 -25.68 9.29 -12.13
CA ILE A 16 -25.62 8.98 -13.57
C ILE A 16 -24.81 10.06 -14.31
N ASP A 17 -25.04 11.35 -14.04
CA ASP A 17 -24.27 12.45 -14.63
C ASP A 17 -22.80 12.35 -14.25
N TYR A 18 -22.49 12.00 -13.01
CA TYR A 18 -21.14 11.70 -12.55
C TYR A 18 -20.50 10.55 -13.34
N ALA A 19 -21.22 9.46 -13.55
CA ALA A 19 -20.71 8.31 -14.30
C ALA A 19 -20.47 8.63 -15.79
N LEU A 20 -21.32 9.46 -16.41
CA LEU A 20 -21.10 9.97 -17.77
C LEU A 20 -19.85 10.84 -17.86
N ALA A 21 -19.52 11.60 -16.81
CA ALA A 21 -18.38 12.50 -16.80
C ALA A 21 -17.05 11.83 -16.41
N HIS A 22 -17.07 10.80 -15.55
CA HIS A 22 -15.88 10.28 -14.88
C HIS A 22 -15.68 8.76 -14.98
N LEU A 23 -16.70 7.97 -15.37
CA LEU A 23 -16.65 6.51 -15.41
C LEU A 23 -16.80 5.92 -16.81
N ASP A 24 -16.61 6.75 -17.84
CA ASP A 24 -16.75 6.34 -19.24
C ASP A 24 -18.11 5.67 -19.55
N LEU A 25 -19.17 5.99 -18.79
CA LEU A 25 -20.51 5.51 -19.07
C LEU A 25 -20.97 6.03 -20.45
N ASP A 26 -21.29 5.11 -21.36
CA ASP A 26 -21.83 5.51 -22.67
C ASP A 26 -23.23 6.16 -22.48
N PRO A 27 -23.47 7.38 -23.02
CA PRO A 27 -24.77 8.04 -22.90
C PRO A 27 -25.97 7.18 -23.37
N ARG A 28 -25.75 6.26 -24.30
CA ARG A 28 -26.80 5.32 -24.77
C ARG A 28 -27.22 4.33 -23.69
N ASN A 29 -26.37 4.11 -22.68
CA ASN A 29 -26.63 3.19 -21.57
C ASN A 29 -27.20 3.90 -20.33
N ALA A 30 -27.33 5.23 -20.32
CA ALA A 30 -27.73 6.00 -19.13
C ALA A 30 -29.08 5.54 -18.55
N ASP A 31 -30.10 5.36 -19.41
CA ASP A 31 -31.43 4.91 -18.95
C ASP A 31 -31.40 3.45 -18.48
N TRP A 32 -30.67 2.58 -19.17
CA TRP A 32 -30.50 1.19 -18.74
C TRP A 32 -29.83 1.12 -17.37
N THR A 33 -28.75 1.86 -17.16
CA THR A 33 -28.00 1.94 -15.89
C THR A 33 -28.88 2.48 -14.76
N ARG A 34 -29.65 3.58 -15.01
CA ARG A 34 -30.61 4.13 -14.06
C ARG A 34 -31.65 3.09 -13.66
N ASN A 35 -32.17 2.32 -14.62
CA ASN A 35 -33.15 1.26 -14.36
C ASN A 35 -32.57 0.12 -13.51
N GLN A 36 -31.28 -0.20 -13.62
CA GLN A 36 -30.63 -1.17 -12.73
C GLN A 36 -30.60 -0.65 -11.26
N ILE A 37 -30.35 0.65 -11.07
CA ILE A 37 -30.39 1.26 -9.73
C ILE A 37 -31.84 1.27 -9.21
N PHE A 38 -32.83 1.62 -10.04
CA PHE A 38 -34.24 1.57 -9.64
C PHE A 38 -34.68 0.17 -9.21
N ALA A 39 -34.20 -0.86 -9.90
CA ALA A 39 -34.52 -2.25 -9.56
C ALA A 39 -34.03 -2.66 -8.16
N LEU A 40 -32.94 -2.11 -7.66
CA LEU A 40 -32.44 -2.37 -6.30
C LEU A 40 -33.43 -1.95 -5.20
N PHE A 41 -34.24 -0.91 -5.47
CA PHE A 41 -35.14 -0.28 -4.51
C PHE A 41 -36.61 -0.49 -4.88
N HIS A 42 -36.91 -1.35 -5.87
CA HIS A 42 -38.25 -1.60 -6.37
C HIS A 42 -39.00 -0.32 -6.77
N LEU A 43 -38.28 0.65 -7.34
CA LEU A 43 -38.87 1.89 -7.85
C LEU A 43 -39.52 1.61 -9.20
N ASP A 44 -40.81 1.85 -9.32
CA ASP A 44 -41.65 1.54 -10.49
C ASP A 44 -42.12 2.79 -11.25
N SER A 45 -41.73 3.97 -10.80
CA SER A 45 -42.06 5.25 -11.41
C SER A 45 -40.86 6.18 -11.43
N TYR A 46 -40.80 7.06 -12.44
CA TYR A 46 -39.78 8.09 -12.55
C TYR A 46 -40.35 9.35 -13.19
N PRO A 47 -40.26 10.50 -12.49
CA PRO A 47 -40.83 11.76 -12.98
C PRO A 47 -40.08 12.38 -14.16
N GLY A 48 -38.96 11.80 -14.57
CA GLY A 48 -38.02 12.37 -15.51
C GLY A 48 -36.98 13.27 -14.84
N PRO A 49 -35.85 13.56 -15.49
CA PRO A 49 -34.85 14.47 -14.97
C PRO A 49 -35.46 15.86 -14.78
N LYS A 50 -35.41 16.41 -13.57
CA LYS A 50 -35.80 17.78 -13.35
C LYS A 50 -34.75 18.70 -13.95
N THR A 51 -35.13 19.44 -15.01
CA THR A 51 -34.31 20.52 -15.54
C THR A 51 -34.03 21.55 -14.42
N THR A 52 -32.81 21.58 -13.93
CA THR A 52 -32.06 22.74 -13.41
C THR A 52 -32.49 23.45 -12.11
N THR A 53 -33.35 22.96 -11.25
CA THR A 53 -33.56 23.63 -9.94
C THR A 53 -33.02 22.83 -8.74
N SER A 54 -32.73 21.53 -8.89
CA SER A 54 -32.22 20.71 -7.79
C SER A 54 -30.69 20.55 -7.80
N ALA A 55 -30.02 20.85 -8.91
CA ALA A 55 -28.54 20.91 -8.94
C ALA A 55 -27.99 21.96 -7.96
N ALA A 56 -28.76 23.03 -7.68
CA ALA A 56 -28.40 24.02 -6.66
C ALA A 56 -28.49 23.46 -5.24
N SER A 57 -29.51 22.66 -4.90
CA SER A 57 -29.65 22.11 -3.55
C SER A 57 -28.68 20.97 -3.25
N VAL A 58 -28.36 20.13 -4.25
CA VAL A 58 -27.30 19.11 -4.14
C VAL A 58 -25.94 19.81 -4.14
N SER A 59 -25.75 20.86 -4.93
CA SER A 59 -24.55 21.71 -4.93
C SER A 59 -24.37 22.42 -3.59
N ASP A 60 -25.44 22.91 -2.96
CA ASP A 60 -25.38 23.60 -1.66
C ASP A 60 -25.03 22.62 -0.53
N VAL A 61 -25.60 21.42 -0.53
CA VAL A 61 -25.22 20.33 0.41
C VAL A 61 -23.80 19.86 0.16
N VAL A 62 -23.38 19.74 -1.10
CA VAL A 62 -22.01 19.42 -1.48
C VAL A 62 -21.06 20.56 -1.10
N GLN A 63 -21.44 21.82 -1.25
CA GLN A 63 -20.64 22.97 -0.82
C GLN A 63 -20.53 23.09 0.70
N ASP A 64 -21.55 22.76 1.46
CA ASP A 64 -21.48 22.72 2.94
C ASP A 64 -20.58 21.58 3.44
N ILE A 65 -20.56 20.43 2.75
CA ILE A 65 -19.68 19.31 3.06
C ILE A 65 -18.24 19.56 2.55
N VAL A 66 -18.08 20.17 1.39
CA VAL A 66 -16.78 20.48 0.73
C VAL A 66 -16.18 21.80 1.25
N GLY A 67 -17.00 22.77 1.67
CA GLY A 67 -16.55 24.09 2.16
C GLY A 67 -15.66 24.05 3.41
N SER A 68 -15.58 22.90 4.09
CA SER A 68 -14.65 22.68 5.19
C SER A 68 -13.34 21.96 4.78
N ARG A 69 -13.13 21.68 3.48
CA ARG A 69 -11.97 20.92 2.97
C ARG A 69 -11.22 21.70 1.90
N SER A 70 -10.20 22.44 2.35
CA SER A 70 -9.21 23.00 1.43
C SER A 70 -8.38 21.88 0.77
N GLN A 71 -8.32 21.91 -0.59
CA GLN A 71 -7.17 21.44 -1.38
C GLN A 71 -6.83 19.95 -1.40
N ALA A 72 -7.77 19.00 -1.34
CA ALA A 72 -7.47 17.64 -1.78
C ALA A 72 -7.39 17.60 -3.33
N PRO A 73 -6.28 17.12 -3.93
CA PRO A 73 -6.09 17.12 -5.38
C PRO A 73 -7.14 16.31 -6.17
N TYR A 74 -7.92 15.49 -5.48
CA TYR A 74 -8.98 14.66 -6.06
C TYR A 74 -10.40 15.02 -5.57
N GLY A 75 -10.58 16.10 -4.83
CA GLY A 75 -11.85 16.45 -4.16
C GLY A 75 -13.09 16.46 -5.05
N GLU A 76 -12.97 16.93 -6.28
CA GLU A 76 -14.08 16.97 -7.27
C GLU A 76 -14.23 15.66 -8.06
N LYS A 77 -13.23 14.77 -8.04
CA LYS A 77 -13.21 13.50 -8.78
C LYS A 77 -13.69 12.30 -7.95
N THR A 78 -13.98 12.47 -6.66
CA THR A 78 -14.48 11.38 -5.82
C THR A 78 -16.00 11.43 -5.73
N PRO A 79 -16.71 10.28 -5.74
CA PRO A 79 -18.17 10.23 -5.63
C PRO A 79 -18.70 10.40 -4.19
N ASP A 80 -17.81 10.54 -3.19
CA ASP A 80 -18.18 10.55 -1.76
C ASP A 80 -19.30 11.55 -1.42
N PRO A 81 -19.29 12.81 -1.88
CA PRO A 81 -20.37 13.76 -1.60
C PRO A 81 -21.71 13.33 -2.20
N LEU A 82 -21.71 12.81 -3.43
CA LEU A 82 -22.92 12.34 -4.11
C LEU A 82 -23.48 11.09 -3.42
N LEU A 83 -22.61 10.17 -3.03
CA LEU A 83 -23.00 8.97 -2.27
C LEU A 83 -23.54 9.32 -0.89
N ALA A 84 -22.99 10.35 -0.23
CA ALA A 84 -23.52 10.84 1.04
C ALA A 84 -24.93 11.43 0.88
N ALA A 85 -25.14 12.26 -0.15
CA ALA A 85 -26.45 12.84 -0.47
C ALA A 85 -27.47 11.74 -0.81
N PHE A 86 -27.10 10.77 -1.64
CA PHE A 86 -27.97 9.63 -1.96
C PHE A 86 -28.36 8.85 -0.70
N ARG A 87 -27.38 8.50 0.16
CA ARG A 87 -27.67 7.75 1.39
C ARG A 87 -28.62 8.50 2.33
N ALA A 88 -28.42 9.80 2.47
CA ALA A 88 -29.32 10.64 3.28
C ALA A 88 -30.75 10.67 2.73
N ALA A 89 -30.91 10.91 1.41
CA ALA A 89 -32.21 10.93 0.75
C ALA A 89 -32.92 9.57 0.83
N ALA A 90 -32.21 8.48 0.52
CA ALA A 90 -32.76 7.13 0.50
C ALA A 90 -33.14 6.63 1.91
N THR A 91 -32.33 6.95 2.94
CA THR A 91 -32.68 6.67 4.34
C THR A 91 -33.93 7.45 4.77
N THR A 92 -34.03 8.74 4.44
CA THR A 92 -35.19 9.57 4.73
C THR A 92 -36.45 9.04 4.04
N ALA A 93 -36.31 8.52 2.82
CA ALA A 93 -37.42 7.90 2.09
C ALA A 93 -37.77 6.47 2.58
N GLY A 94 -37.01 5.92 3.52
CA GLY A 94 -37.22 4.57 4.06
C GLY A 94 -36.86 3.42 3.14
N LEU A 95 -35.99 3.66 2.15
CA LEU A 95 -35.55 2.61 1.21
C LEU A 95 -34.61 1.60 1.87
N PHE A 96 -33.82 2.02 2.84
CA PHE A 96 -32.95 1.18 3.67
C PHE A 96 -32.61 1.87 4.99
N LYS A 97 -32.04 1.11 5.93
CA LYS A 97 -31.58 1.65 7.21
C LYS A 97 -30.19 2.28 7.08
N PRO A 98 -29.83 3.27 7.93
CA PRO A 98 -28.54 3.96 7.86
C PRO A 98 -27.32 3.03 7.79
N GLU A 99 -27.34 1.92 8.53
CA GLU A 99 -26.26 0.92 8.57
C GLU A 99 -26.10 0.13 7.27
N GLU A 100 -27.13 0.06 6.43
CA GLU A 100 -27.11 -0.62 5.13
C GLU A 100 -26.58 0.30 3.99
N GLY A 101 -26.60 1.62 4.25
CA GLY A 101 -26.23 2.65 3.27
C GLY A 101 -24.87 2.46 2.59
N PRO A 102 -23.78 2.09 3.30
CA PRO A 102 -22.49 1.81 2.68
C PRO A 102 -22.53 0.66 1.65
N ALA A 103 -23.24 -0.42 1.94
CA ALA A 103 -23.35 -1.57 1.02
C ALA A 103 -24.17 -1.23 -0.24
N TYR A 104 -25.21 -0.42 -0.11
CA TYR A 104 -25.96 0.09 -1.27
C TYR A 104 -25.12 1.06 -2.10
N ALA A 105 -24.36 1.95 -1.47
CA ALA A 105 -23.45 2.84 -2.18
C ALA A 105 -22.39 2.06 -3.00
N ASP A 106 -21.78 1.02 -2.41
CA ASP A 106 -20.85 0.14 -3.11
C ASP A 106 -21.54 -0.61 -4.29
N THR A 107 -22.78 -1.06 -4.08
CA THR A 107 -23.57 -1.72 -5.14
C THR A 107 -23.85 -0.76 -6.30
N ILE A 108 -24.25 0.48 -6.02
CA ILE A 108 -24.52 1.48 -7.04
C ILE A 108 -23.24 1.81 -7.82
N MET A 109 -22.12 2.03 -7.11
CA MET A 109 -20.85 2.29 -7.78
C MET A 109 -20.40 1.12 -8.65
N GLY A 110 -20.68 -0.13 -8.23
CA GLY A 110 -20.47 -1.31 -9.06
C GLY A 110 -21.30 -1.33 -10.35
N ILE A 111 -22.57 -0.86 -10.30
CA ILE A 111 -23.45 -0.74 -11.47
C ILE A 111 -22.96 0.39 -12.40
N LEU A 112 -22.47 1.48 -11.83
CA LEU A 112 -21.97 2.63 -12.59
C LEU A 112 -20.61 2.40 -13.23
N SER A 113 -19.82 1.45 -12.70
CA SER A 113 -18.49 1.14 -13.19
C SER A 113 -18.54 0.38 -14.51
N ALA A 114 -17.67 0.73 -15.45
CA ALA A 114 -17.48 -0.01 -16.69
C ALA A 114 -17.10 -1.47 -16.41
N ASN A 115 -17.43 -2.37 -17.32
CA ASN A 115 -17.02 -3.76 -17.23
C ASN A 115 -15.51 -3.91 -17.52
N PRO A 116 -14.86 -5.00 -17.07
CA PRO A 116 -13.42 -5.17 -17.21
C PRO A 116 -12.92 -5.06 -18.66
N ALA A 117 -13.60 -5.69 -19.62
CA ALA A 117 -13.15 -5.69 -21.02
C ALA A 117 -13.13 -4.28 -21.65
N ASP A 118 -14.15 -3.45 -21.34
CA ASP A 118 -14.19 -2.07 -21.83
C ASP A 118 -13.03 -1.22 -21.25
N LEU A 119 -12.64 -1.50 -19.98
CA LEU A 119 -11.52 -0.83 -19.34
C LEU A 119 -10.17 -1.27 -19.91
N ASP A 120 -10.01 -2.57 -20.18
CA ASP A 120 -8.79 -3.09 -20.81
C ASP A 120 -8.59 -2.46 -22.20
N ASP A 121 -9.65 -2.44 -23.01
CA ASP A 121 -9.61 -1.80 -24.33
C ASP A 121 -9.27 -0.31 -24.22
N ARG A 122 -9.84 0.38 -23.25
CA ARG A 122 -9.57 1.81 -23.02
C ARG A 122 -8.15 2.05 -22.54
N PHE A 123 -7.65 1.22 -21.61
CA PHE A 123 -6.28 1.29 -21.14
C PHE A 123 -5.29 1.12 -22.30
N LEU A 124 -5.48 0.12 -23.13
CA LEU A 124 -4.63 -0.15 -24.30
C LEU A 124 -4.65 1.02 -25.31
N LEU A 125 -5.80 1.66 -25.49
CA LEU A 125 -5.89 2.86 -26.34
C LEU A 125 -5.07 4.03 -25.78
N VAL A 126 -5.16 4.28 -24.48
CA VAL A 126 -4.37 5.34 -23.81
C VAL A 126 -2.89 5.00 -23.85
N GLU A 127 -2.53 3.73 -23.55
CA GLU A 127 -1.15 3.26 -23.57
C GLU A 127 -0.53 3.41 -24.97
N HIS A 128 -1.25 3.04 -26.02
CA HIS A 128 -0.78 3.16 -27.41
C HIS A 128 -0.59 4.62 -27.82
N ARG A 129 -1.46 5.53 -27.37
CA ARG A 129 -1.44 6.94 -27.75
C ARG A 129 -0.43 7.75 -26.94
N ASP A 130 -0.39 7.56 -25.62
CA ASP A 130 0.26 8.45 -24.67
C ASP A 130 1.34 7.73 -23.81
N GLY A 131 1.48 6.41 -23.95
CA GLY A 131 2.44 5.58 -23.24
C GLY A 131 1.92 5.01 -21.91
N GLY A 132 2.66 4.01 -21.40
CA GLY A 132 2.24 3.21 -20.23
C GLY A 132 2.01 4.04 -18.96
N MET A 133 2.82 5.07 -18.72
CA MET A 133 2.66 5.93 -17.55
C MET A 133 1.35 6.75 -17.59
N ALA A 134 0.99 7.27 -18.75
CA ALA A 134 -0.28 7.98 -18.92
C ALA A 134 -1.49 7.04 -18.77
N ALA A 135 -1.35 5.80 -19.24
CA ALA A 135 -2.39 4.78 -19.07
C ALA A 135 -2.57 4.37 -17.60
N MET A 136 -1.48 4.20 -16.85
CA MET A 136 -1.54 3.90 -15.42
C MET A 136 -2.15 5.05 -14.62
N GLN A 137 -1.83 6.31 -14.96
CA GLN A 137 -2.45 7.48 -14.33
C GLN A 137 -3.96 7.52 -14.63
N TRP A 138 -4.36 7.29 -15.89
CA TRP A 138 -5.77 7.22 -16.25
C TRP A 138 -6.51 6.11 -15.48
N PHE A 139 -5.91 4.94 -15.37
CA PHE A 139 -6.53 3.81 -14.65
C PHE A 139 -6.61 4.07 -13.14
N TYR A 140 -5.59 4.72 -12.55
CA TYR A 140 -5.65 5.14 -11.16
C TYR A 140 -6.77 6.16 -10.92
N ASP A 141 -6.86 7.20 -11.77
CA ASP A 141 -7.93 8.21 -11.72
C ASP A 141 -9.32 7.54 -11.85
N TYR A 142 -9.44 6.55 -12.72
CA TYR A 142 -10.66 5.75 -12.84
C TYR A 142 -10.99 4.99 -11.54
N CYS A 143 -10.01 4.33 -10.93
CA CYS A 143 -10.19 3.60 -9.66
C CYS A 143 -10.49 4.52 -8.48
N VAL A 144 -10.08 5.78 -8.52
CA VAL A 144 -10.51 6.83 -7.59
C VAL A 144 -11.96 7.22 -7.86
N ALA A 145 -12.30 7.49 -9.13
CA ALA A 145 -13.64 7.91 -9.53
C ALA A 145 -14.71 6.83 -9.28
N ASN A 146 -14.41 5.55 -9.49
CA ASN A 146 -15.35 4.46 -9.20
C ASN A 146 -15.41 4.08 -7.72
N ASN A 147 -14.73 4.85 -6.86
CA ASN A 147 -14.67 4.65 -5.41
C ASN A 147 -14.02 3.32 -4.96
N TYR A 148 -13.20 2.68 -5.81
CA TYR A 148 -12.39 1.56 -5.36
C TYR A 148 -11.22 2.05 -4.50
N VAL A 149 -10.43 3.00 -4.99
CA VAL A 149 -9.43 3.70 -4.18
C VAL A 149 -10.13 4.72 -3.30
N LYS A 150 -10.06 4.54 -1.98
CA LYS A 150 -10.75 5.36 -0.98
C LYS A 150 -10.02 6.70 -0.73
N ARG A 151 -9.85 7.49 -1.80
CA ARG A 151 -9.01 8.69 -1.79
C ARG A 151 -9.41 9.70 -0.72
N ALA A 152 -10.71 9.94 -0.53
CA ALA A 152 -11.22 10.85 0.50
C ALA A 152 -10.86 10.41 1.93
N GLN A 153 -10.60 9.12 2.16
CA GLN A 153 -10.11 8.61 3.45
C GLN A 153 -8.58 8.72 3.53
N LEU A 154 -7.87 8.37 2.45
CA LEU A 154 -6.42 8.40 2.38
C LEU A 154 -5.86 9.81 2.57
N ASP A 155 -6.51 10.84 2.02
CA ASP A 155 -6.11 12.25 2.14
C ASP A 155 -6.15 12.78 3.59
N ARG A 156 -6.75 12.03 4.52
CA ARG A 156 -6.80 12.38 5.95
C ARG A 156 -5.70 11.74 6.78
N ASN A 157 -4.95 10.80 6.20
CA ASN A 157 -3.85 10.14 6.91
C ASN A 157 -2.76 11.16 7.22
N PRO A 158 -2.34 11.33 8.48
CA PRO A 158 -1.15 12.08 8.81
C PRO A 158 0.06 11.47 8.09
N ARG A 159 0.89 12.32 7.48
CA ARG A 159 2.12 11.91 6.79
C ARG A 159 3.18 12.98 6.97
N PHE A 160 4.39 12.54 7.34
CA PHE A 160 5.53 13.41 7.58
C PHE A 160 6.85 12.67 7.31
N ASP A 161 7.92 13.42 7.08
CA ASP A 161 9.27 12.87 6.92
C ASP A 161 10.08 13.12 8.20
N SER A 162 10.79 12.10 8.67
CA SER A 162 11.67 12.17 9.82
C SER A 162 12.76 11.10 9.73
N HIS A 163 13.99 11.43 10.16
CA HIS A 163 15.15 10.52 10.16
C HIS A 163 15.44 9.85 8.81
N GLY A 164 15.15 10.54 7.69
CA GLY A 164 15.32 10.01 6.34
C GLY A 164 14.27 8.97 5.93
N LEU A 165 13.21 8.82 6.72
CA LEU A 165 12.07 7.95 6.49
C LEU A 165 10.81 8.78 6.25
N THR A 166 9.84 8.19 5.58
CA THR A 166 8.47 8.72 5.51
C THR A 166 7.58 7.91 6.46
N VAL A 167 6.84 8.59 7.32
CA VAL A 167 5.91 7.97 8.26
C VAL A 167 4.49 8.38 7.91
N THR A 168 3.57 7.42 7.84
CA THR A 168 2.14 7.67 7.69
C THR A 168 1.35 6.92 8.77
N ILE A 169 0.32 7.59 9.33
CA ILE A 169 -0.63 6.94 10.24
C ILE A 169 -1.87 6.62 9.43
N ASN A 170 -2.11 5.34 9.17
CA ASN A 170 -3.22 4.90 8.32
C ASN A 170 -4.49 4.73 9.15
N LEU A 171 -5.42 5.68 9.00
CA LEU A 171 -6.68 5.74 9.76
C LEU A 171 -7.71 4.69 9.31
N ALA A 172 -7.55 4.15 8.11
CA ALA A 172 -8.54 3.25 7.50
C ALA A 172 -8.15 1.76 7.60
N LYS A 173 -6.86 1.46 7.83
CA LYS A 173 -6.37 0.06 7.87
C LYS A 173 -6.54 -0.52 9.27
N PRO A 174 -7.19 -1.71 9.41
CA PRO A 174 -7.21 -2.43 10.68
C PRO A 174 -5.78 -2.86 11.10
N GLU A 175 -5.44 -2.70 12.37
CA GLU A 175 -4.18 -3.21 12.94
C GLU A 175 -4.27 -4.72 13.19
N PHE A 176 -3.27 -5.47 12.75
CA PHE A 176 -3.16 -6.92 12.98
C PHE A 176 -2.07 -7.23 14.00
N LYS A 177 -2.41 -7.16 15.29
CA LYS A 177 -1.49 -7.50 16.39
C LYS A 177 -1.14 -9.00 16.46
N ASN A 178 -1.88 -9.86 15.76
CA ASN A 178 -1.69 -11.32 15.79
C ASN A 178 -1.41 -11.85 14.38
N MET A 179 -0.17 -12.25 14.15
CA MET A 179 0.35 -12.80 12.89
C MET A 179 -0.44 -14.01 12.38
N LYS A 180 -0.84 -14.91 13.28
CA LYS A 180 -1.64 -16.10 12.90
C LYS A 180 -3.04 -15.70 12.42
N LYS A 181 -3.63 -14.66 13.02
CA LYS A 181 -4.92 -14.11 12.55
C LYS A 181 -4.78 -13.38 11.23
N ALA A 182 -3.68 -12.64 11.02
CA ALA A 182 -3.42 -11.97 9.75
C ALA A 182 -3.27 -12.99 8.61
N ALA A 183 -2.50 -14.05 8.80
CA ALA A 183 -2.36 -15.14 7.82
C ALA A 183 -3.69 -15.89 7.58
N ALA A 184 -4.46 -16.17 8.65
CA ALA A 184 -5.76 -16.84 8.53
C ALA A 184 -6.86 -15.96 7.91
N GLY A 185 -6.79 -14.63 8.07
CA GLY A 185 -7.76 -13.68 7.50
C GLY A 185 -7.75 -13.60 5.97
N ASN A 186 -6.71 -14.13 5.33
CA ASN A 186 -6.59 -14.19 3.87
C ASN A 186 -7.13 -15.50 3.28
N ALA A 187 -7.33 -16.53 4.10
CA ALA A 187 -7.99 -17.78 3.69
C ALA A 187 -9.51 -17.58 3.65
N VAL A 188 -10.14 -18.05 2.59
CA VAL A 188 -11.59 -17.89 2.37
C VAL A 188 -12.33 -19.16 2.69
N ALA A 189 -13.25 -19.06 3.65
CA ALA A 189 -14.22 -20.12 3.87
C ALA A 189 -15.08 -20.31 2.60
N GLY A 190 -15.15 -21.54 2.09
CA GLY A 190 -15.92 -21.86 0.88
C GLY A 190 -15.17 -21.88 -0.45
N GLY A 191 -13.89 -21.46 -0.47
CA GLY A 191 -12.97 -21.69 -1.59
C GLY A 191 -13.21 -20.87 -2.86
N TYR A 192 -14.08 -19.84 -2.83
CA TYR A 192 -14.29 -18.91 -3.95
C TYR A 192 -14.55 -17.48 -3.47
N PRO A 193 -13.79 -16.50 -3.97
CA PRO A 193 -12.44 -16.69 -4.54
C PRO A 193 -11.51 -17.38 -3.53
N LYS A 194 -10.45 -18.04 -3.95
CA LYS A 194 -9.56 -18.81 -3.03
C LYS A 194 -8.91 -17.94 -1.95
N CYS A 195 -8.57 -16.69 -2.29
CA CYS A 195 -8.05 -15.72 -1.30
C CYS A 195 -8.50 -14.28 -1.63
N THR A 196 -8.09 -13.32 -0.81
CA THR A 196 -8.49 -11.92 -0.89
C THR A 196 -7.93 -11.15 -2.10
N ILE A 197 -6.90 -11.69 -2.78
CA ILE A 197 -6.24 -11.05 -3.92
C ILE A 197 -6.40 -11.80 -5.24
N CYS A 198 -7.12 -12.93 -5.28
CA CYS A 198 -7.44 -13.64 -6.54
C CYS A 198 -8.18 -12.74 -7.53
N HIS A 199 -7.96 -12.97 -8.83
CA HIS A 199 -8.62 -12.24 -9.91
C HIS A 199 -10.15 -12.30 -9.81
N GLU A 200 -10.70 -13.43 -9.38
CA GLU A 200 -12.14 -13.66 -9.19
C GLU A 200 -12.79 -12.73 -8.13
N ASN A 201 -12.00 -11.93 -7.41
CA ASN A 201 -12.54 -10.85 -6.56
C ASN A 201 -13.03 -9.66 -7.39
N GLU A 202 -12.64 -9.52 -8.66
CA GLU A 202 -13.08 -8.41 -9.50
C GLU A 202 -14.61 -8.41 -9.65
N GLY A 203 -15.24 -7.32 -9.21
CA GLY A 203 -16.70 -7.21 -9.17
C GLY A 203 -17.39 -8.05 -8.09
N PHE A 204 -16.66 -8.77 -7.21
CA PHE A 204 -17.25 -9.70 -6.24
C PHE A 204 -17.88 -9.00 -5.04
N ALA A 205 -19.20 -9.04 -4.97
CA ALA A 205 -19.99 -8.40 -3.93
C ALA A 205 -19.69 -8.91 -2.50
N GLY A 206 -19.40 -10.20 -2.36
CA GLY A 206 -19.23 -10.84 -1.04
C GLY A 206 -18.02 -10.35 -0.22
N ARG A 207 -17.22 -9.42 -0.75
CA ARG A 207 -16.05 -8.85 -0.10
C ARG A 207 -15.87 -7.36 -0.37
N ASP A 208 -16.96 -6.65 -0.65
CA ASP A 208 -16.93 -5.22 -0.97
C ASP A 208 -15.97 -4.90 -2.14
N LYS A 209 -15.92 -5.80 -3.16
CA LYS A 209 -15.06 -5.71 -4.33
C LYS A 209 -15.81 -5.38 -5.62
N ARG A 210 -17.06 -4.89 -5.53
CA ARG A 210 -17.88 -4.56 -6.70
C ARG A 210 -17.22 -3.55 -7.64
N THR A 211 -16.43 -2.65 -7.10
CA THR A 211 -15.73 -1.61 -7.85
C THR A 211 -14.27 -1.95 -8.14
N LEU A 212 -13.75 -3.09 -7.65
CA LEU A 212 -12.42 -3.55 -8.05
C LEU A 212 -12.37 -3.73 -9.57
N ARG A 213 -11.31 -3.17 -10.17
CA ARG A 213 -10.93 -3.41 -11.57
C ARG A 213 -9.45 -3.76 -11.61
N THR A 214 -9.08 -4.62 -12.53
CA THR A 214 -7.73 -5.13 -12.72
C THR A 214 -7.24 -4.85 -14.13
N LEU A 215 -5.94 -4.91 -14.35
CA LEU A 215 -5.33 -4.80 -15.68
C LEU A 215 -4.48 -6.03 -15.96
N PRO A 216 -4.61 -6.67 -17.12
CA PRO A 216 -3.74 -7.76 -17.53
C PRO A 216 -2.28 -7.27 -17.69
N VAL A 217 -1.36 -8.02 -17.13
CA VAL A 217 0.09 -7.79 -17.25
C VAL A 217 0.75 -9.12 -17.60
N THR A 218 1.77 -9.10 -18.44
CA THR A 218 2.59 -10.29 -18.75
C THR A 218 3.96 -10.11 -18.11
N LEU A 219 4.36 -11.04 -17.25
CA LEU A 219 5.68 -11.08 -16.62
C LEU A 219 6.30 -12.44 -16.87
N GLY A 220 7.54 -12.50 -17.37
CA GLY A 220 8.20 -13.75 -17.71
C GLY A 220 7.47 -14.63 -18.75
N GLY A 221 6.54 -14.04 -19.51
CA GLY A 221 5.64 -14.77 -20.42
C GLY A 221 4.42 -15.39 -19.74
N GLU A 222 4.24 -15.21 -18.44
CA GLU A 222 3.09 -15.67 -17.65
C GLU A 222 2.01 -14.60 -17.53
N SER A 223 0.78 -15.03 -17.26
CA SER A 223 -0.37 -14.14 -17.06
C SER A 223 -0.41 -13.63 -15.63
N TRP A 224 -0.32 -12.33 -15.48
CA TRP A 224 -0.46 -11.59 -14.22
C TRP A 224 -1.52 -10.50 -14.40
N PHE A 225 -1.91 -9.86 -13.29
CA PHE A 225 -2.76 -8.68 -13.33
C PHE A 225 -2.35 -7.67 -12.27
N TRP A 226 -2.52 -6.39 -12.62
CA TRP A 226 -2.34 -5.29 -11.68
C TRP A 226 -3.66 -4.86 -11.08
N GLN A 227 -3.67 -4.55 -9.79
CA GLN A 227 -4.78 -3.87 -9.12
C GLN A 227 -4.26 -2.84 -8.13
N PHE A 228 -4.90 -1.68 -8.06
CA PHE A 228 -4.58 -0.70 -7.04
C PHE A 228 -5.07 -1.14 -5.66
N SER A 229 -4.46 -0.62 -4.60
CA SER A 229 -4.89 -0.87 -3.23
C SER A 229 -5.98 0.12 -2.84
N PRO A 230 -7.13 -0.32 -2.28
CA PRO A 230 -8.21 0.59 -1.89
C PRO A 230 -7.78 1.53 -0.76
N TYR A 231 -6.86 1.08 0.09
CA TYR A 231 -6.25 1.81 1.20
C TYR A 231 -4.74 1.88 0.99
N GLY A 232 -4.32 2.45 -0.13
CA GLY A 232 -2.92 2.57 -0.51
C GLY A 232 -2.09 3.33 0.52
N TYR A 233 -0.81 3.00 0.61
CA TYR A 233 0.10 3.61 1.59
C TYR A 233 0.81 4.84 1.03
N PHE A 234 0.86 4.95 -0.29
CA PHE A 234 1.49 6.02 -1.06
C PHE A 234 0.79 6.16 -2.41
N ASP A 235 1.20 7.14 -3.21
CA ASP A 235 0.53 7.43 -4.47
C ASP A 235 0.63 6.25 -5.45
N GLN A 236 -0.52 5.90 -6.02
CA GLN A 236 -0.67 4.79 -6.98
C GLN A 236 -0.17 3.43 -6.45
N HIS A 237 -0.25 3.21 -5.13
CA HIS A 237 0.07 1.92 -4.53
C HIS A 237 -0.85 0.82 -5.04
N GLY A 238 -0.24 -0.29 -5.48
CA GLY A 238 -0.96 -1.46 -5.97
C GLY A 238 -0.16 -2.74 -5.83
N ILE A 239 -0.76 -3.82 -6.29
CA ILE A 239 -0.16 -5.15 -6.33
C ILE A 239 -0.28 -5.75 -7.74
N CYS A 240 0.77 -6.45 -8.15
CA CYS A 240 0.78 -7.29 -9.34
C CYS A 240 0.67 -8.75 -8.89
N VAL A 241 -0.38 -9.45 -9.30
CA VAL A 241 -0.75 -10.78 -8.78
C VAL A 241 -0.67 -11.78 -9.91
N ASN A 242 -0.10 -12.96 -9.65
CA ASN A 242 -0.13 -14.08 -10.59
C ASN A 242 -1.58 -14.52 -10.80
N THR A 243 -1.99 -14.75 -12.04
CA THR A 243 -3.35 -15.25 -12.33
C THR A 243 -3.56 -16.64 -11.73
N ASP A 244 -2.50 -17.46 -11.71
CA ASP A 244 -2.53 -18.76 -11.05
C ASP A 244 -2.31 -18.61 -9.54
N HIS A 245 -3.17 -19.26 -8.75
CA HIS A 245 -3.06 -19.24 -7.30
C HIS A 245 -1.96 -20.18 -6.81
N THR A 246 -0.72 -19.73 -6.90
CA THR A 246 0.50 -20.44 -6.48
C THR A 246 1.14 -19.75 -5.29
N PRO A 247 1.84 -20.46 -4.39
CA PRO A 247 2.53 -19.84 -3.26
C PRO A 247 3.61 -18.85 -3.70
N MET A 248 3.81 -17.79 -2.91
CA MET A 248 4.89 -16.84 -3.11
C MET A 248 6.27 -17.53 -3.05
N HIS A 249 7.17 -17.06 -3.91
CA HIS A 249 8.57 -17.44 -3.91
C HIS A 249 9.45 -16.26 -4.33
N VAL A 250 10.74 -16.35 -4.04
CA VAL A 250 11.75 -15.40 -4.50
C VAL A 250 12.91 -16.21 -5.07
N ASP A 251 13.03 -16.18 -6.39
CA ASP A 251 14.04 -16.88 -7.14
C ASP A 251 14.60 -16.01 -8.28
N ARG A 252 15.31 -16.62 -9.21
CA ARG A 252 15.90 -15.94 -10.36
C ARG A 252 14.84 -15.29 -11.26
N ASP A 253 13.73 -15.99 -11.50
CA ASP A 253 12.68 -15.51 -12.40
C ASP A 253 11.96 -14.29 -11.81
N THR A 254 11.89 -14.19 -10.49
CA THR A 254 11.38 -13.00 -9.78
C THR A 254 12.06 -11.72 -10.26
N PHE A 255 13.40 -11.72 -10.42
CA PHE A 255 14.13 -10.53 -10.91
C PHE A 255 13.71 -10.14 -12.33
N GLY A 256 13.52 -11.16 -13.20
CA GLY A 256 13.02 -10.95 -14.57
C GLY A 256 11.62 -10.34 -14.58
N HIS A 257 10.72 -10.86 -13.75
CA HIS A 257 9.33 -10.35 -13.60
C HIS A 257 9.30 -8.89 -13.16
N LEU A 258 10.10 -8.52 -12.15
CA LEU A 258 10.19 -7.14 -11.69
C LEU A 258 10.68 -6.19 -12.80
N LEU A 259 11.65 -6.63 -13.59
CA LEU A 259 12.17 -5.86 -14.72
C LEU A 259 11.15 -5.74 -15.87
N ASP A 260 10.39 -6.78 -16.18
CA ASP A 260 9.33 -6.71 -17.20
C ASP A 260 8.28 -5.65 -16.87
N PHE A 261 7.92 -5.54 -15.59
CA PHE A 261 6.96 -4.54 -15.14
C PHE A 261 7.50 -3.12 -15.29
N VAL A 262 8.73 -2.86 -14.80
CA VAL A 262 9.29 -1.51 -14.86
C VAL A 262 9.69 -1.10 -16.27
N ASP A 263 9.95 -2.04 -17.19
CA ASP A 263 10.11 -1.75 -18.61
C ASP A 263 8.83 -1.20 -19.23
N ARG A 264 7.68 -1.76 -18.89
CA ARG A 264 6.38 -1.28 -19.35
C ARG A 264 5.96 0.02 -18.64
N PHE A 265 6.30 0.16 -17.35
CA PHE A 265 5.90 1.28 -16.49
C PHE A 265 7.12 1.92 -15.79
N PRO A 266 7.99 2.62 -16.52
CA PRO A 266 9.30 3.06 -16.02
C PRO A 266 9.28 4.11 -14.90
N GLY A 267 8.12 4.70 -14.61
CA GLY A 267 7.92 5.61 -13.48
C GLY A 267 7.49 4.91 -12.18
N TYR A 268 7.26 3.59 -12.24
CA TYR A 268 6.91 2.77 -11.08
C TYR A 268 8.14 2.07 -10.51
N PHE A 269 8.04 1.68 -9.23
CA PHE A 269 8.81 0.54 -8.74
C PHE A 269 7.91 -0.68 -8.62
N LEU A 270 8.49 -1.87 -8.69
CA LEU A 270 7.86 -3.12 -8.32
C LEU A 270 8.83 -3.94 -7.45
N GLY A 271 8.32 -4.58 -6.40
CA GLY A 271 9.12 -5.39 -5.51
C GLY A 271 8.35 -6.54 -4.87
N CYS A 272 9.08 -7.47 -4.29
CA CYS A 272 8.57 -8.69 -3.69
C CYS A 272 8.86 -8.73 -2.19
N ASN A 273 7.88 -9.16 -1.39
CA ASN A 273 8.14 -9.54 -0.01
C ASN A 273 9.01 -10.80 0.07
N ALA A 274 9.63 -11.04 1.20
CA ALA A 274 10.60 -12.13 1.39
C ALA A 274 10.03 -13.56 1.28
N ALA A 275 8.74 -13.73 1.03
CA ALA A 275 8.06 -15.02 0.92
C ALA A 275 8.25 -15.96 2.14
N LEU A 276 8.51 -15.40 3.32
CA LEU A 276 8.70 -16.12 4.57
C LEU A 276 7.69 -15.64 5.63
N PRO A 277 7.21 -16.52 6.52
CA PRO A 277 6.35 -16.10 7.63
C PRO A 277 7.07 -15.10 8.55
N ARG A 278 6.31 -14.28 9.27
CA ARG A 278 6.77 -13.24 10.22
C ARG A 278 7.55 -12.06 9.64
N ILE A 279 8.04 -12.11 8.40
CA ILE A 279 8.81 -11.04 7.77
C ILE A 279 8.14 -10.49 6.50
N GLY A 280 6.90 -10.04 6.64
CA GLY A 280 6.29 -9.08 5.73
C GLY A 280 5.32 -9.57 4.69
N GLY A 281 5.09 -10.85 4.50
CA GLY A 281 4.07 -11.32 3.55
C GLY A 281 2.73 -11.58 4.23
N SER A 282 1.66 -10.87 3.85
CA SER A 282 0.32 -11.14 4.40
C SER A 282 -0.45 -12.23 3.64
N VAL A 283 -0.11 -12.51 2.37
CA VAL A 283 -0.78 -13.50 1.51
C VAL A 283 0.25 -14.43 0.87
N LEU A 284 0.96 -15.20 1.70
CA LEU A 284 2.04 -16.10 1.24
C LEU A 284 1.54 -17.23 0.32
N ALA A 285 0.25 -17.54 0.36
CA ALA A 285 -0.36 -18.61 -0.44
C ALA A 285 -0.63 -18.22 -1.89
N HIS A 286 -0.47 -16.95 -2.25
CA HIS A 286 -0.71 -16.45 -3.60
C HIS A 286 0.40 -15.51 -4.03
N ASP A 287 1.12 -15.87 -5.10
CA ASP A 287 2.26 -15.12 -5.58
C ASP A 287 1.86 -13.74 -6.07
N HIS A 288 2.53 -12.72 -5.55
CA HIS A 288 2.25 -11.33 -5.85
C HIS A 288 3.43 -10.42 -5.53
N TYR A 289 3.52 -9.33 -6.26
CA TYR A 289 4.44 -8.22 -6.06
C TYR A 289 3.67 -6.97 -5.66
N GLN A 290 4.35 -5.98 -5.08
CA GLN A 290 3.74 -4.70 -4.75
C GLN A 290 4.62 -3.54 -5.17
N GLY A 291 4.00 -2.42 -5.54
CA GLY A 291 4.70 -1.25 -6.03
C GLY A 291 3.79 -0.05 -6.23
N GLY A 292 4.27 0.90 -6.99
CA GLY A 292 3.50 2.10 -7.35
C GLY A 292 4.36 3.24 -7.88
N GLY A 293 3.73 4.39 -8.06
CA GLY A 293 4.31 5.55 -8.74
C GLY A 293 5.19 6.45 -7.86
N GLU A 294 5.46 6.09 -6.60
CA GLU A 294 6.28 6.89 -5.70
C GLU A 294 7.58 6.17 -5.33
N LEU A 295 8.73 6.82 -5.54
CA LEU A 295 10.03 6.30 -5.09
C LEU A 295 10.18 6.47 -3.58
N LEU A 296 10.33 5.34 -2.89
CA LEU A 296 10.47 5.29 -1.43
C LEU A 296 11.87 5.74 -0.96
N PRO A 297 12.05 6.09 0.32
CA PRO A 297 13.31 6.61 0.84
C PRO A 297 14.56 5.77 0.51
N MET A 298 14.48 4.43 0.60
CA MET A 298 15.61 3.55 0.32
C MET A 298 16.08 3.65 -1.15
N HIS A 299 15.20 3.91 -2.12
CA HIS A 299 15.61 4.10 -3.51
C HIS A 299 16.53 5.32 -3.68
N LYS A 300 16.43 6.30 -2.77
CA LYS A 300 17.22 7.54 -2.75
C LYS A 300 18.41 7.46 -1.80
N ALA A 301 18.62 6.32 -1.11
CA ALA A 301 19.69 6.14 -0.15
C ALA A 301 21.08 6.29 -0.82
N ALA A 302 22.00 6.92 -0.11
CA ALA A 302 23.38 7.08 -0.55
C ALA A 302 24.10 5.72 -0.60
N THR A 303 25.14 5.64 -1.42
CA THR A 303 26.05 4.50 -1.49
C THR A 303 27.12 4.64 -0.41
N TRP A 304 27.23 3.64 0.47
CA TRP A 304 28.32 3.57 1.45
C TRP A 304 29.61 3.03 0.83
N ALA A 305 29.52 1.97 0.03
CA ALA A 305 30.63 1.40 -0.72
C ALA A 305 30.11 0.74 -2.01
N ALA A 306 30.98 0.65 -3.03
CA ALA A 306 30.65 0.08 -4.33
C ALA A 306 31.62 -1.03 -4.70
N PHE A 307 31.11 -2.06 -5.40
CA PHE A 307 31.83 -3.28 -5.78
C PHE A 307 31.52 -3.65 -7.21
N THR A 308 32.43 -4.42 -7.82
CA THR A 308 32.25 -5.03 -9.15
C THR A 308 32.62 -6.51 -9.10
N LEU A 309 32.01 -7.31 -9.97
CA LEU A 309 32.37 -8.71 -10.19
C LEU A 309 33.05 -8.83 -11.55
N ALA A 310 34.17 -9.54 -11.63
CA ALA A 310 34.99 -9.61 -12.86
C ALA A 310 34.21 -10.10 -14.10
N ASP A 311 33.30 -11.05 -13.90
CA ASP A 311 32.45 -11.62 -14.95
C ASP A 311 31.31 -10.69 -15.41
N TYR A 312 31.00 -9.64 -14.62
CA TYR A 312 29.96 -8.66 -14.90
C TYR A 312 30.47 -7.21 -14.73
N PRO A 313 31.46 -6.78 -15.57
CA PRO A 313 32.13 -5.48 -15.40
C PRO A 313 31.21 -4.27 -15.66
N ASP A 314 30.04 -4.49 -16.27
CA ASP A 314 29.01 -3.49 -16.54
C ASP A 314 28.01 -3.33 -15.36
N ALA A 315 28.08 -4.22 -14.36
CA ALA A 315 27.25 -4.15 -13.17
C ALA A 315 28.04 -3.63 -11.96
N VAL A 316 27.41 -2.74 -11.19
CA VAL A 316 27.93 -2.23 -9.92
C VAL A 316 27.01 -2.69 -8.79
N VAL A 317 27.59 -3.23 -7.71
CA VAL A 317 26.86 -3.55 -6.48
C VAL A 317 27.21 -2.51 -5.43
N GLU A 318 26.22 -1.81 -4.94
CA GLU A 318 26.35 -0.74 -3.95
C GLU A 318 25.79 -1.22 -2.61
N ILE A 319 26.58 -1.16 -1.53
CA ILE A 319 26.05 -1.26 -0.16
C ILE A 319 25.41 0.09 0.15
N LEU A 320 24.16 0.08 0.55
CA LEU A 320 23.43 1.32 0.83
C LEU A 320 23.76 1.87 2.23
N ASP A 321 23.82 3.19 2.34
CA ASP A 321 23.81 3.86 3.64
C ASP A 321 22.37 3.86 4.19
N TRP A 322 21.99 2.71 4.72
CA TRP A 322 20.63 2.38 5.15
C TRP A 322 20.66 1.66 6.50
N PRO A 323 19.66 1.87 7.39
CA PRO A 323 19.62 1.20 8.69
C PRO A 323 19.38 -0.31 8.59
N GLY A 324 18.62 -0.77 7.59
CA GLY A 324 18.49 -2.19 7.26
C GLY A 324 19.63 -2.70 6.39
N THR A 325 19.86 -4.02 6.33
CA THR A 325 20.86 -4.59 5.42
C THR A 325 20.32 -4.61 3.99
N ALA A 326 20.87 -3.77 3.12
CA ALA A 326 20.46 -3.66 1.72
C ALA A 326 21.63 -3.37 0.80
N VAL A 327 21.61 -3.98 -0.39
CA VAL A 327 22.49 -3.66 -1.50
C VAL A 327 21.67 -3.28 -2.73
N ARG A 328 22.29 -2.55 -3.67
CA ARG A 328 21.66 -2.17 -4.93
C ARG A 328 22.57 -2.59 -6.08
N VAL A 329 22.03 -3.39 -6.99
CA VAL A 329 22.70 -3.78 -8.24
C VAL A 329 22.28 -2.81 -9.33
N VAL A 330 23.24 -2.18 -10.01
CA VAL A 330 23.03 -1.16 -11.04
C VAL A 330 23.68 -1.59 -12.33
N SER A 331 22.93 -1.67 -13.42
CA SER A 331 23.45 -1.91 -14.77
C SER A 331 22.46 -1.43 -15.84
N LYS A 332 22.95 -1.17 -17.05
CA LYS A 332 22.10 -0.99 -18.24
C LYS A 332 21.68 -2.31 -18.87
N SER A 333 22.31 -3.41 -18.48
CA SER A 333 22.04 -4.77 -18.96
C SER A 333 21.04 -5.46 -18.02
N ARG A 334 19.85 -5.80 -18.51
CA ARG A 334 18.89 -6.64 -17.78
C ARG A 334 19.53 -7.95 -17.31
N GLN A 335 20.31 -8.59 -18.21
CA GLN A 335 20.91 -9.88 -17.92
C GLN A 335 21.89 -9.77 -16.76
N SER A 336 22.74 -8.74 -16.74
CA SER A 336 23.67 -8.50 -15.64
C SER A 336 22.97 -8.22 -14.32
N ILE A 337 21.84 -7.49 -14.33
CA ILE A 337 21.00 -7.31 -13.13
C ILE A 337 20.49 -8.65 -12.59
N ILE A 338 19.93 -9.48 -13.46
CA ILE A 338 19.37 -10.79 -13.06
C ILE A 338 20.48 -11.70 -12.53
N ASP A 339 21.58 -11.82 -13.26
CA ASP A 339 22.68 -12.73 -12.91
C ASP A 339 23.34 -12.34 -11.59
N VAL A 340 23.71 -11.06 -11.44
CA VAL A 340 24.38 -10.57 -10.22
C VAL A 340 23.44 -10.63 -9.02
N SER A 341 22.16 -10.30 -9.19
CA SER A 341 21.16 -10.41 -8.11
C SER A 341 20.97 -11.86 -7.69
N ASP A 342 20.98 -12.80 -8.64
CA ASP A 342 20.83 -14.22 -8.35
C ASP A 342 22.06 -14.83 -7.68
N ILE A 343 23.28 -14.43 -8.05
CA ILE A 343 24.51 -14.80 -7.34
C ILE A 343 24.42 -14.41 -5.85
N ILE A 344 23.98 -13.18 -5.57
CA ILE A 344 23.82 -12.71 -4.20
C ILE A 344 22.70 -13.50 -3.48
N ARG A 345 21.57 -13.76 -4.15
CA ARG A 345 20.45 -14.52 -3.59
C ARG A 345 20.84 -15.96 -3.25
N GLU A 346 21.48 -16.67 -4.19
CA GLU A 346 21.91 -18.06 -3.98
C GLU A 346 22.84 -18.17 -2.76
N ALA A 347 23.82 -17.25 -2.67
CA ALA A 347 24.72 -17.23 -1.53
C ALA A 347 24.00 -16.93 -0.22
N TRP A 348 23.04 -15.97 -0.22
CA TRP A 348 22.34 -15.57 0.97
C TRP A 348 21.40 -16.65 1.52
N VAL A 349 20.67 -17.35 0.67
CA VAL A 349 19.70 -18.37 1.13
C VAL A 349 20.36 -19.57 1.81
N GLY A 350 21.65 -19.79 1.59
CA GLY A 350 22.45 -20.81 2.25
C GLY A 350 23.44 -20.29 3.31
N TYR A 351 23.38 -18.99 3.64
CA TYR A 351 24.34 -18.36 4.54
C TYR A 351 23.97 -18.58 6.01
N ASP A 352 24.95 -19.09 6.78
CA ASP A 352 24.85 -19.28 8.23
C ASP A 352 25.91 -18.43 8.95
N ASP A 353 25.50 -17.73 10.00
CA ASP A 353 26.39 -16.97 10.90
C ASP A 353 25.81 -17.00 12.32
N ALA A 354 26.15 -18.04 13.06
CA ALA A 354 25.66 -18.24 14.43
C ALA A 354 26.07 -17.11 15.39
N ALA A 355 27.18 -16.43 15.12
CA ALA A 355 27.65 -15.32 15.95
C ALA A 355 26.70 -14.09 15.82
N ASN A 356 26.05 -13.93 14.68
CA ASN A 356 25.08 -12.88 14.40
C ASN A 356 23.62 -13.36 14.47
N GLY A 357 23.37 -14.61 14.93
CA GLY A 357 22.03 -15.18 15.04
C GLY A 357 21.39 -15.55 13.69
N ILE A 358 22.19 -15.66 12.63
CA ILE A 358 21.72 -15.98 11.28
C ILE A 358 21.77 -17.49 11.09
N ALA A 359 20.63 -18.10 10.79
CA ALA A 359 20.50 -19.47 10.36
C ALA A 359 19.74 -19.52 9.03
N SER A 360 20.30 -20.19 8.03
CA SER A 360 19.67 -20.37 6.71
C SER A 360 18.42 -21.25 6.77
N HIS A 361 18.40 -22.23 7.70
CA HIS A 361 17.30 -23.15 7.93
C HIS A 361 17.04 -23.32 9.44
N ASP A 362 15.80 -23.63 9.80
CA ASP A 362 15.44 -24.02 11.17
C ASP A 362 15.74 -25.50 11.45
N ALA A 363 15.44 -25.96 12.67
CA ALA A 363 15.67 -27.34 13.09
C ALA A 363 14.87 -28.38 12.28
N ASP A 364 13.77 -27.97 11.67
CA ASP A 364 12.91 -28.81 10.83
C ASP A 364 13.31 -28.75 9.34
N GLY A 365 14.35 -27.99 9.00
CA GLY A 365 14.85 -27.81 7.65
C GLY A 365 14.07 -26.78 6.81
N ASN A 366 13.21 -25.97 7.42
CA ASN A 366 12.51 -24.90 6.72
C ASN A 366 13.47 -23.72 6.48
N ARG A 367 13.41 -23.13 5.29
CA ARG A 367 14.20 -21.95 4.92
C ARG A 367 13.89 -20.77 5.83
N GLN A 368 14.93 -20.06 6.29
CA GLN A 368 14.81 -18.86 7.10
C GLN A 368 15.39 -17.60 6.44
N SER A 369 16.22 -17.76 5.41
CA SER A 369 16.82 -16.63 4.68
C SER A 369 16.14 -16.42 3.33
N ALA A 370 15.83 -15.17 3.00
CA ALA A 370 15.35 -14.74 1.69
C ALA A 370 15.74 -13.30 1.41
N LEU A 371 15.58 -12.84 0.17
CA LEU A 371 15.66 -11.43 -0.20
C LEU A 371 14.25 -10.84 -0.38
N SER A 372 14.12 -9.54 -0.13
CA SER A 372 13.02 -8.72 -0.64
C SER A 372 13.58 -7.82 -1.74
N PRO A 373 13.47 -8.21 -3.03
CA PRO A 373 13.94 -7.42 -4.15
C PRO A 373 12.97 -6.30 -4.52
N SER A 374 13.50 -5.22 -5.11
CA SER A 374 12.71 -4.11 -5.66
C SER A 374 13.43 -3.49 -6.85
N ALA A 375 12.75 -3.34 -7.99
CA ALA A 375 13.29 -2.81 -9.23
C ALA A 375 12.75 -1.42 -9.53
N ILE A 376 13.62 -0.55 -10.06
CA ILE A 376 13.31 0.75 -10.66
C ILE A 376 14.14 0.95 -11.92
N ILE A 377 13.74 1.92 -12.74
CA ILE A 377 14.57 2.44 -13.84
C ILE A 377 14.96 3.88 -13.53
N THR A 378 16.25 4.19 -13.69
CA THR A 378 16.80 5.54 -13.52
C THR A 378 17.65 5.93 -14.74
N GLU A 379 18.25 7.12 -14.72
CA GLU A 379 19.23 7.53 -15.74
C GLU A 379 20.48 6.62 -15.75
N ARG A 380 20.77 5.92 -14.66
CA ARG A 380 21.89 4.95 -14.58
C ARG A 380 21.58 3.60 -15.24
N GLY A 381 20.32 3.35 -15.56
CA GLY A 381 19.78 2.09 -16.08
C GLY A 381 18.84 1.44 -15.08
N TYR A 382 18.84 0.10 -15.04
CA TYR A 382 18.09 -0.66 -14.03
C TYR A 382 18.80 -0.61 -12.69
N GLU A 383 18.02 -0.48 -11.64
CA GLU A 383 18.47 -0.60 -10.25
C GLU A 383 17.63 -1.65 -9.54
N MET A 384 18.27 -2.73 -9.10
CA MET A 384 17.66 -3.79 -8.31
C MET A 384 18.16 -3.69 -6.87
N SER A 385 17.31 -3.22 -5.98
CA SER A 385 17.60 -3.21 -4.54
C SER A 385 17.27 -4.59 -3.94
N LEU A 386 18.17 -5.13 -3.14
CA LEU A 386 18.07 -6.42 -2.48
C LEU A 386 18.14 -6.21 -0.96
N ILE A 387 17.02 -6.38 -0.26
CA ILE A 387 16.95 -6.30 1.20
C ILE A 387 17.11 -7.70 1.76
N PHE A 388 18.11 -7.89 2.61
CA PHE A 388 18.39 -9.17 3.25
C PHE A 388 17.43 -9.40 4.40
N ARG A 389 16.76 -10.56 4.40
CA ARG A 389 15.79 -10.93 5.41
C ARG A 389 16.11 -12.32 5.99
N ASN A 390 15.90 -12.45 7.30
CA ASN A 390 16.01 -13.73 7.98
C ASN A 390 14.91 -13.88 9.03
N ASN A 391 14.35 -15.08 9.14
CA ASN A 391 13.17 -15.41 9.93
C ASN A 391 13.51 -16.14 11.25
N ALA A 392 14.80 -16.16 11.67
CA ALA A 392 15.24 -16.81 12.87
C ALA A 392 14.58 -16.23 14.13
N ILE A 393 14.32 -17.08 15.09
CA ILE A 393 13.79 -16.74 16.41
C ILE A 393 14.78 -17.13 17.51
N SER A 394 14.61 -16.57 18.69
CA SER A 394 15.30 -16.97 19.90
C SER A 394 14.34 -16.95 21.09
N ASP A 395 14.80 -17.44 22.25
CA ASP A 395 14.02 -17.35 23.49
C ASP A 395 13.76 -15.90 23.90
N GLU A 396 14.69 -15.01 23.61
CA GLU A 396 14.57 -13.56 23.86
C GLU A 396 13.63 -12.89 22.84
N TYR A 397 13.67 -13.32 21.57
CA TYR A 397 12.87 -12.75 20.47
C TYR A 397 12.03 -13.84 19.77
N PRO A 398 10.95 -14.32 20.41
CA PRO A 398 10.12 -15.40 19.84
C PRO A 398 9.33 -14.99 18.60
N GLU A 399 9.12 -13.68 18.37
CA GLU A 399 8.47 -13.15 17.15
C GLU A 399 9.48 -12.87 16.03
N GLY A 400 10.79 -13.00 16.28
CA GLY A 400 11.88 -12.84 15.32
C GLY A 400 13.04 -12.00 15.85
N ILE A 401 14.28 -12.50 15.65
CA ILE A 401 15.50 -11.76 16.00
C ILE A 401 15.62 -10.50 15.15
N PHE A 402 15.24 -10.61 13.85
CA PHE A 402 15.31 -9.55 12.85
C PHE A 402 13.93 -8.93 12.59
N HIS A 403 13.27 -8.53 13.67
CA HIS A 403 11.92 -7.98 13.70
C HIS A 403 11.88 -6.74 14.61
N ALA A 404 10.77 -6.00 14.65
CA ALA A 404 10.57 -4.96 15.65
C ALA A 404 10.61 -5.57 17.06
N HIS A 405 11.53 -5.09 17.89
CA HIS A 405 11.68 -5.59 19.26
C HIS A 405 10.60 -5.06 20.20
N PRO A 406 10.32 -5.74 21.34
CA PRO A 406 9.18 -5.45 22.21
C PRO A 406 9.10 -3.99 22.72
N GLU A 407 10.25 -3.33 22.94
CA GLU A 407 10.32 -1.95 23.40
C GLU A 407 9.68 -0.95 22.44
N TYR A 408 9.55 -1.31 21.13
CA TYR A 408 8.94 -0.44 20.09
C TYR A 408 7.51 -0.85 19.72
N TRP A 409 6.94 -1.88 20.34
CA TRP A 409 5.58 -2.33 20.03
C TRP A 409 4.47 -1.32 20.33
N PRO A 410 4.61 -0.39 21.27
CA PRO A 410 3.65 0.71 21.39
C PRO A 410 3.44 1.45 20.07
N VAL A 411 4.51 1.67 19.30
CA VAL A 411 4.48 2.32 17.99
C VAL A 411 4.15 1.33 16.87
N LYS A 412 4.90 0.20 16.78
CA LYS A 412 4.76 -0.76 15.69
C LYS A 412 5.05 -2.19 16.11
N GLN A 413 4.03 -3.03 16.15
CA GLN A 413 4.14 -4.46 16.45
C GLN A 413 3.97 -5.34 15.21
N GLU A 414 3.28 -4.85 14.16
CA GLU A 414 3.09 -5.61 12.92
C GLU A 414 4.42 -5.92 12.21
N PRO A 415 4.47 -6.97 11.38
CA PRO A 415 5.67 -7.30 10.60
C PRO A 415 6.13 -6.17 9.70
N ILE A 416 7.44 -6.00 9.62
CA ILE A 416 8.06 -5.05 8.70
C ILE A 416 8.11 -5.66 7.31
N GLY A 417 7.21 -5.22 6.44
CA GLY A 417 7.13 -5.64 5.04
C GLY A 417 8.11 -4.91 4.13
N LEU A 418 8.02 -5.19 2.82
CA LEU A 418 8.85 -4.56 1.79
C LEU A 418 8.78 -3.03 1.85
N ILE A 419 7.58 -2.46 1.93
CA ILE A 419 7.35 -1.02 1.89
C ILE A 419 8.01 -0.33 3.08
N GLU A 420 7.84 -0.89 4.28
CA GLU A 420 8.43 -0.35 5.50
C GLU A 420 9.95 -0.55 5.53
N ALA A 421 10.44 -1.70 5.05
CA ALA A 421 11.87 -1.93 4.90
C ALA A 421 12.53 -0.96 3.90
N GLN A 422 11.76 -0.41 2.97
CA GLN A 422 12.17 0.65 2.04
C GLN A 422 11.96 2.07 2.59
N GLY A 423 11.53 2.20 3.86
CA GLY A 423 11.51 3.46 4.60
C GLY A 423 10.19 4.21 4.61
N LEU A 424 9.09 3.63 4.11
CA LEU A 424 7.77 4.20 4.31
C LEU A 424 7.05 3.37 5.38
N PHE A 425 6.97 3.90 6.59
CA PHE A 425 6.31 3.26 7.71
C PHE A 425 4.80 3.53 7.71
N ILE A 426 4.04 2.46 7.90
CA ILE A 426 2.58 2.50 8.01
C ILE A 426 2.22 2.19 9.46
N LEU A 427 1.94 3.24 10.23
CA LEU A 427 1.60 3.14 11.63
C LEU A 427 0.08 2.99 11.82
N PRO A 428 -0.37 2.34 12.89
CA PRO A 428 -1.79 2.09 13.13
C PRO A 428 -2.55 3.35 13.53
N GLY A 429 -3.81 3.47 13.11
CA GLY A 429 -4.66 4.63 13.34
C GLY A 429 -4.88 4.99 14.81
N ARG A 430 -4.79 4.01 15.75
CA ARG A 430 -4.91 4.26 17.20
C ARG A 430 -3.90 5.28 17.72
N LEU A 431 -2.75 5.42 17.06
CA LEU A 431 -1.70 6.35 17.49
C LEU A 431 -2.15 7.80 17.46
N VAL A 432 -3.10 8.17 16.61
CA VAL A 432 -3.62 9.56 16.57
C VAL A 432 -4.22 9.94 17.92
N ASP A 433 -5.08 9.08 18.48
CA ASP A 433 -5.73 9.35 19.76
C ASP A 433 -4.74 9.21 20.93
N GLN A 434 -3.94 8.14 20.93
CA GLN A 434 -2.98 7.85 22.01
C GLN A 434 -1.89 8.92 22.12
N LEU A 435 -1.32 9.33 20.98
CA LEU A 435 -0.30 10.40 20.98
C LEU A 435 -0.93 11.77 21.25
N GLY A 436 -2.20 11.99 20.90
CA GLY A 436 -2.93 13.18 21.31
C GLY A 436 -2.99 13.34 22.84
N ILE A 437 -3.18 12.23 23.58
CA ILE A 437 -3.14 12.21 25.05
C ILE A 437 -1.74 12.53 25.58
N VAL A 438 -0.71 11.95 24.95
CA VAL A 438 0.71 12.23 25.29
C VAL A 438 1.04 13.72 25.05
N GLU A 439 0.68 14.27 23.88
CA GLU A 439 0.89 15.68 23.54
C GLU A 439 0.21 16.62 24.55
N GLU A 440 -1.04 16.30 24.95
CA GLU A 440 -1.78 17.11 25.90
C GLU A 440 -1.14 17.09 27.30
N ALA A 441 -0.70 15.92 27.78
CA ALA A 441 -0.03 15.80 29.07
C ALA A 441 1.29 16.59 29.08
N LEU A 442 2.09 16.53 28.00
CA LEU A 442 3.31 17.34 27.86
C LEU A 442 3.02 18.85 27.84
N ALA A 443 1.97 19.27 27.11
CA ALA A 443 1.58 20.68 27.04
C ALA A 443 1.10 21.24 28.38
N GLU A 444 0.48 20.42 29.21
CA GLU A 444 0.00 20.80 30.54
C GLU A 444 1.05 20.57 31.64
N GLY A 445 2.22 20.01 31.33
CA GLY A 445 3.26 19.70 32.30
C GLY A 445 2.84 18.63 33.31
N ARG A 446 1.98 17.70 32.90
CA ARG A 446 1.52 16.55 33.70
C ARG A 446 2.44 15.34 33.49
N ASP A 447 2.36 14.38 34.38
CA ASP A 447 3.01 13.08 34.19
C ASP A 447 2.29 12.26 33.09
N LEU A 448 2.96 11.21 32.57
CA LEU A 448 2.40 10.28 31.58
C LEU A 448 1.11 9.64 32.14
N PRO A 449 -0.05 9.80 31.48
CA PRO A 449 -1.28 9.18 31.92
C PRO A 449 -1.26 7.65 31.87
N ASP A 450 -1.87 6.99 32.85
CA ASP A 450 -1.92 5.51 32.96
C ASP A 450 -2.47 4.83 31.71
N GLU A 451 -3.43 5.46 31.02
CA GLU A 451 -4.08 4.94 29.80
C GLU A 451 -3.16 4.83 28.59
N VAL A 452 -2.02 5.52 28.61
CA VAL A 452 -0.97 5.50 27.58
C VAL A 452 0.40 5.14 28.18
N SER A 453 0.42 4.48 29.34
CA SER A 453 1.64 4.07 30.05
C SER A 453 2.58 3.17 29.23
N GLU A 454 2.07 2.53 28.18
CA GLU A 454 2.88 1.75 27.22
C GLU A 454 3.94 2.60 26.50
N PHE A 455 3.72 3.91 26.34
CA PHE A 455 4.66 4.86 25.72
C PHE A 455 5.72 5.41 26.70
N SER A 456 6.05 4.69 27.75
CA SER A 456 7.00 5.17 28.77
C SER A 456 8.41 5.43 28.23
N LEU A 457 8.84 4.69 27.20
CA LEU A 457 10.12 4.90 26.52
C LEU A 457 10.10 6.24 25.76
N GLU A 458 9.13 6.40 24.88
CA GLU A 458 8.94 7.59 24.05
C GLU A 458 8.70 8.83 24.92
N TRP A 459 7.96 8.69 26.02
CA TRP A 459 7.75 9.75 27.00
C TRP A 459 9.05 10.25 27.61
N GLY A 460 9.95 9.33 28.00
CA GLY A 460 11.26 9.69 28.58
C GLY A 460 12.12 10.48 27.60
N GLU A 461 12.17 10.04 26.34
CA GLU A 461 12.93 10.69 25.26
C GLU A 461 12.31 12.04 24.87
N LEU A 462 10.98 12.15 24.82
CA LEU A 462 10.28 13.40 24.59
C LEU A 462 10.49 14.42 25.73
N ALA A 463 10.43 13.99 26.99
CA ALA A 463 10.67 14.85 28.13
C ALA A 463 12.11 15.43 28.14
N GLU A 464 13.09 14.61 27.76
CA GLU A 464 14.48 15.04 27.60
C GLU A 464 14.63 16.04 26.45
N THR A 465 14.08 15.74 25.28
CA THR A 465 14.15 16.58 24.08
C THR A 465 13.49 17.94 24.29
N LEU A 466 12.31 17.96 24.91
CA LEU A 466 11.54 19.18 25.13
C LEU A 466 12.13 20.04 26.27
N ALA A 467 12.86 19.44 27.21
CA ALA A 467 13.49 20.14 28.34
C ALA A 467 12.55 21.11 29.10
N GLY A 468 11.28 20.73 29.26
CA GLY A 468 10.24 21.55 29.88
C GLY A 468 9.60 22.59 28.96
N ASN A 469 9.79 22.50 27.65
CA ASN A 469 9.03 23.29 26.68
C ASN A 469 7.63 22.74 26.54
N HIS A 470 6.61 23.57 26.78
CA HIS A 470 5.18 23.23 26.72
C HIS A 470 4.48 23.81 25.47
N ASP A 471 5.24 24.34 24.51
CA ASP A 471 4.67 24.82 23.26
C ASP A 471 4.12 23.67 22.42
N ARG A 472 2.85 23.78 22.00
CA ARG A 472 2.12 22.70 21.32
C ARG A 472 2.74 22.33 19.97
N GLU A 473 3.28 23.29 19.23
CA GLU A 473 3.89 23.04 17.93
C GLU A 473 5.24 22.33 18.11
N ALA A 474 6.05 22.77 19.09
CA ALA A 474 7.31 22.11 19.44
C ALA A 474 7.08 20.67 19.93
N ILE A 475 6.03 20.44 20.72
CA ILE A 475 5.67 19.09 21.19
C ILE A 475 5.28 18.20 20.00
N ARG A 476 4.41 18.67 19.11
CA ARG A 476 4.00 17.90 17.92
C ARG A 476 5.20 17.55 17.04
N GLN A 477 6.10 18.50 16.81
CA GLN A 477 7.31 18.23 16.04
C GLN A 477 8.20 17.20 16.75
N ALA A 478 8.38 17.30 18.05
CA ALA A 478 9.14 16.32 18.83
C ALA A 478 8.51 14.91 18.76
N VAL A 479 7.19 14.81 18.84
CA VAL A 479 6.47 13.52 18.67
C VAL A 479 6.69 12.94 17.26
N HIS A 480 6.63 13.74 16.21
CA HIS A 480 6.94 13.29 14.85
C HIS A 480 8.38 12.80 14.73
N ASP A 481 9.33 13.53 15.31
CA ASP A 481 10.75 13.16 15.28
C ASP A 481 11.00 11.88 16.09
N GLU A 482 10.35 11.72 17.23
CA GLU A 482 10.44 10.49 18.03
C GLU A 482 9.86 9.29 17.31
N LEU A 483 8.69 9.41 16.66
CA LEU A 483 8.15 8.33 15.84
C LEU A 483 9.09 7.93 14.70
N GLY A 484 9.73 8.91 14.04
CA GLY A 484 10.75 8.65 13.03
C GLY A 484 11.97 7.93 13.59
N SER A 485 12.44 8.35 14.79
CA SER A 485 13.53 7.72 15.53
C SER A 485 13.22 6.25 15.87
N VAL A 486 12.04 5.97 16.41
CA VAL A 486 11.57 4.60 16.67
C VAL A 486 11.54 3.77 15.40
N CYS A 487 10.96 4.28 14.30
CA CYS A 487 10.94 3.60 13.01
C CYS A 487 12.35 3.29 12.47
N TYR A 488 13.28 4.23 12.63
CA TYR A 488 14.68 4.05 12.25
C TYR A 488 15.34 2.93 13.07
N ARG A 489 15.13 2.90 14.39
CA ARG A 489 15.61 1.84 15.30
C ARG A 489 15.01 0.48 14.94
N ILE A 490 13.72 0.42 14.60
CA ILE A 490 13.07 -0.81 14.11
C ILE A 490 13.74 -1.33 12.83
N LEU A 491 14.08 -0.47 11.86
CA LEU A 491 14.85 -0.90 10.69
C LEU A 491 16.22 -1.45 11.08
N GLY A 492 16.90 -0.85 12.05
CA GLY A 492 18.14 -1.38 12.64
C GLY A 492 17.95 -2.77 13.25
N ASN A 493 16.79 -3.03 13.89
CA ASN A 493 16.47 -4.36 14.41
C ASN A 493 16.31 -5.37 13.27
N THR A 494 15.74 -4.99 12.13
CA THR A 494 15.57 -5.89 10.96
C THR A 494 16.88 -6.16 10.21
N ALA A 495 17.95 -5.38 10.43
CA ALA A 495 19.24 -5.58 9.77
C ALA A 495 19.86 -6.92 10.18
N VAL A 496 20.12 -7.79 9.20
CA VAL A 496 20.78 -9.09 9.44
C VAL A 496 22.27 -8.90 9.70
N PHE A 497 22.90 -7.97 9.01
CA PHE A 497 24.26 -7.52 9.31
C PHE A 497 24.19 -6.16 10.00
N LYS A 498 24.53 -6.12 11.28
CA LYS A 498 24.48 -4.89 12.09
C LYS A 498 25.54 -3.86 11.69
N GLN A 499 26.59 -4.30 11.00
CA GLN A 499 27.68 -3.45 10.51
C GLN A 499 27.80 -3.57 8.98
N LYS A 500 27.89 -2.45 8.28
CA LYS A 500 28.07 -2.42 6.81
C LYS A 500 29.35 -3.15 6.37
N ALA A 501 30.40 -3.15 7.22
CA ALA A 501 31.62 -3.93 6.96
C ALA A 501 31.35 -5.45 6.89
N THR A 502 30.37 -5.99 7.60
CA THR A 502 29.97 -7.39 7.49
C THR A 502 29.31 -7.66 6.14
N THR A 503 28.47 -6.75 5.64
CA THR A 503 27.91 -6.83 4.28
C THR A 503 29.04 -6.81 3.23
N GLN A 504 30.05 -5.97 3.42
CA GLN A 504 31.24 -5.93 2.56
C GLN A 504 31.97 -7.29 2.56
N THR A 505 32.26 -7.84 3.76
CA THR A 505 32.92 -9.16 3.87
C THR A 505 32.10 -10.25 3.18
N PHE A 506 30.78 -10.22 3.29
CA PHE A 506 29.89 -11.15 2.60
C PHE A 506 30.06 -11.03 1.07
N LEU A 507 30.01 -9.81 0.50
CA LEU A 507 30.21 -9.60 -0.95
C LEU A 507 31.60 -10.01 -1.41
N GLU A 508 32.64 -9.68 -0.65
CA GLU A 508 34.03 -10.07 -0.96
C GLU A 508 34.21 -11.58 -0.98
N SER A 509 33.50 -12.34 -0.12
CA SER A 509 33.52 -13.81 -0.11
C SER A 509 32.93 -14.42 -1.40
N LEU A 510 32.12 -13.65 -2.13
CA LEU A 510 31.54 -14.04 -3.42
C LEU A 510 32.43 -13.60 -4.62
N GLY A 511 33.59 -12.99 -4.37
CA GLY A 511 34.50 -12.54 -5.39
C GLY A 511 34.26 -11.10 -5.86
N PHE A 512 33.36 -10.35 -5.22
CA PHE A 512 33.21 -8.93 -5.52
C PHE A 512 34.43 -8.16 -5.00
N ALA A 513 34.95 -7.25 -5.83
CA ALA A 513 36.07 -6.39 -5.49
C ALA A 513 35.61 -4.95 -5.32
N ALA A 514 36.16 -4.25 -4.33
CA ALA A 514 35.90 -2.83 -4.13
C ALA A 514 36.27 -2.01 -5.39
N ARG A 515 35.41 -1.03 -5.69
CA ARG A 515 35.56 -0.16 -6.86
C ARG A 515 36.24 1.15 -6.47
#